data_3494a33b8036c16ca0fdacab3c289a24
#
_entry.id   3494a33b8036c16ca0fdacab3c289a24
#
_cell.length_a   1.000
_cell.length_b   1.000
_cell.length_c   1.000
_cell.angle_alpha   90.00
_cell.angle_beta   90.00
_cell.angle_gamma   90.00
#
_symmetry.space_group_name_H-M   'P 1'
#
loop_
_entity.id
_entity.type
_entity.pdbx_description
1 polymer ?
#
loop_
_entity_poly.entity_id
_entity_poly.type
_entity_poly.pdbx_seq_one_letter_code
_entity_poly.pdbx_strand_id
1 'polypeptide(L)'
;LRSLGIFISKRQVLRLLIEGQDGFLTEARDTLRAGLSSAGWITVDDTGARHKASNGFCTQMGNADFAWFGSTGSKSRLNFLELLRAGHADYVINAEALDYMRQRALSGPLIARLAEHPVQFFADRVAWTAHLEALGISALEVSPDPVTIASEGALWGSIKAHGRRPDTVIVSDDAGQFNIGQHGLCWVHAERLVHKLDAFTDQNRADQATVRELIWQLYADLKAYRSHPSKRRKAVLRVRFDRIFTRKTGFVTLDRLLARLNANKPELLMVLDRPDIPLHTNGSENDIRCHVTRRRLSGGTRSDLGRDCRDAFLGLAKTCAKLEIAFWDYLGARLAVPGCKVIPPLPQVI
;
A
#
# COMPACT_ATOMS: atom_id res chain seq x y z
N LEU A 1 -11.34 19.21 29.13
CA LEU A 1 -10.72 18.70 30.36
C LEU A 1 -10.97 19.61 31.54
N ARG A 2 -10.87 20.96 31.37
CA ARG A 2 -11.18 21.92 32.45
C ARG A 2 -12.60 21.80 33.00
N SER A 3 -13.58 21.51 32.14
CA SER A 3 -14.97 21.25 32.54
C SER A 3 -15.15 20.00 33.41
N LEU A 4 -14.17 19.11 33.39
CA LEU A 4 -14.08 17.90 34.22
C LEU A 4 -13.15 18.09 35.43
N GLY A 5 -12.73 19.31 35.74
CA GLY A 5 -11.80 19.61 36.85
C GLY A 5 -10.34 19.19 36.59
N ILE A 6 -10.01 18.81 35.34
CA ILE A 6 -8.65 18.37 34.99
C ILE A 6 -7.86 19.56 34.44
N PHE A 7 -6.86 19.99 35.20
CA PHE A 7 -5.94 21.09 34.86
C PHE A 7 -4.63 20.50 34.33
N ILE A 8 -4.49 20.45 33.03
CA ILE A 8 -3.32 19.88 32.32
C ILE A 8 -2.85 20.85 31.24
N SER A 9 -1.55 21.06 31.13
CA SER A 9 -0.96 21.90 30.08
C SER A 9 -0.98 21.18 28.72
N LYS A 10 -0.97 21.95 27.62
CA LYS A 10 -0.83 21.38 26.26
C LYS A 10 0.40 20.49 26.14
N ARG A 11 1.52 20.85 26.77
CA ARG A 11 2.76 20.05 26.76
C ARG A 11 2.57 18.70 27.47
N GLN A 12 1.88 18.67 28.60
CA GLN A 12 1.58 17.44 29.32
C GLN A 12 0.67 16.51 28.49
N VAL A 13 -0.37 17.06 27.83
CA VAL A 13 -1.21 16.26 26.93
C VAL A 13 -0.37 15.64 25.82
N LEU A 14 0.53 16.41 25.19
CA LEU A 14 1.39 15.89 24.14
C LEU A 14 2.34 14.80 24.66
N ARG A 15 2.88 14.96 25.87
CA ARG A 15 3.72 13.91 26.48
C ARG A 15 2.95 12.62 26.70
N LEU A 16 1.75 12.68 27.26
CA LEU A 16 0.88 11.53 27.45
C LEU A 16 0.53 10.80 26.14
N LEU A 17 0.46 11.51 25.02
CA LEU A 17 0.15 10.92 23.72
C LEU A 17 1.39 10.34 23.00
N ILE A 18 2.59 10.58 23.50
CA ILE A 18 3.84 10.24 22.81
C ILE A 18 4.76 9.36 23.68
N GLU A 19 4.93 9.70 24.96
CA GLU A 19 5.85 9.00 25.87
C GLU A 19 5.19 7.75 26.45
N GLY A 20 5.94 6.64 26.56
CA GLY A 20 5.48 5.38 27.14
C GLY A 20 4.45 4.62 26.27
N GLN A 21 4.45 4.83 24.96
CA GLN A 21 3.49 4.22 24.04
C GLN A 21 4.03 2.95 23.33
N ASP A 22 5.14 2.38 23.81
CA ASP A 22 5.82 1.23 23.18
C ASP A 22 4.89 0.03 22.98
N GLY A 23 3.96 -0.24 23.90
CA GLY A 23 2.97 -1.29 23.79
C GLY A 23 2.03 -1.09 22.60
N PHE A 24 1.55 0.13 22.39
CA PHE A 24 0.69 0.46 21.23
C PHE A 24 1.46 0.44 19.92
N LEU A 25 2.71 0.91 19.91
CA LEU A 25 3.57 0.84 18.72
C LEU A 25 3.85 -0.61 18.31
N THR A 26 4.10 -1.47 19.29
CA THR A 26 4.31 -2.90 19.07
C THR A 26 3.03 -3.57 18.57
N GLU A 27 1.89 -3.34 19.20
CA GLU A 27 0.62 -3.91 18.76
C GLU A 27 0.22 -3.43 17.35
N ALA A 28 0.47 -2.16 17.00
CA ALA A 28 0.24 -1.66 15.65
C ALA A 28 1.10 -2.38 14.59
N ARG A 29 2.36 -2.66 14.90
CA ARG A 29 3.27 -3.42 14.04
C ARG A 29 2.84 -4.89 13.91
N ASP A 30 2.46 -5.51 15.02
CA ASP A 30 2.01 -6.90 15.03
C ASP A 30 0.64 -7.06 14.34
N THR A 31 -0.22 -6.05 14.40
CA THR A 31 -1.45 -5.92 13.60
C THR A 31 -1.13 -5.94 12.09
N LEU A 32 -0.11 -5.20 11.65
CA LEU A 32 0.33 -5.26 10.26
C LEU A 32 0.85 -6.65 9.88
N ARG A 33 1.66 -7.28 10.73
CA ARG A 33 2.18 -8.63 10.50
C ARG A 33 1.07 -9.66 10.37
N ALA A 34 0.12 -9.67 11.31
CA ALA A 34 -1.03 -10.55 11.27
C ALA A 34 -1.86 -10.33 9.99
N GLY A 35 -2.16 -9.07 9.68
CA GLY A 35 -2.89 -8.71 8.47
C GLY A 35 -2.19 -9.14 7.18
N LEU A 36 -0.87 -8.96 7.05
CA LEU A 36 -0.12 -9.39 5.87
C LEU A 36 0.01 -10.92 5.75
N SER A 37 -0.04 -11.65 6.87
CA SER A 37 0.03 -13.12 6.89
C SER A 37 -1.32 -13.76 6.57
N SER A 38 -2.44 -13.15 6.96
CA SER A 38 -3.80 -13.69 6.77
C SER A 38 -4.44 -13.23 5.46
N ALA A 39 -4.16 -12.01 5.00
CA ALA A 39 -4.89 -11.36 3.91
C ALA A 39 -4.62 -11.97 2.53
N GLY A 40 -5.67 -12.36 1.82
CA GLY A 40 -5.60 -12.68 0.39
C GLY A 40 -5.45 -11.44 -0.49
N TRP A 41 -5.79 -10.28 0.00
CA TRP A 41 -5.61 -8.99 -0.65
C TRP A 41 -5.49 -7.85 0.37
N ILE A 42 -4.79 -6.79 -0.03
CA ILE A 42 -4.76 -5.50 0.67
C ILE A 42 -5.03 -4.38 -0.32
N THR A 43 -5.64 -3.31 0.15
CA THR A 43 -5.69 -2.03 -0.56
C THR A 43 -4.65 -1.09 0.01
N VAL A 44 -4.09 -0.24 -0.86
CA VAL A 44 -3.06 0.72 -0.49
C VAL A 44 -3.40 2.08 -1.08
N ASP A 45 -3.16 3.13 -0.30
CA ASP A 45 -3.23 4.52 -0.75
C ASP A 45 -2.19 5.37 0.00
N ASP A 46 -1.78 6.49 -0.55
CA ASP A 46 -0.87 7.41 0.12
C ASP A 46 -1.33 8.87 0.05
N THR A 47 -0.87 9.65 1.01
CA THR A 47 -1.10 11.10 1.03
C THR A 47 0.15 11.84 1.50
N GLY A 48 0.28 13.11 1.06
CA GLY A 48 1.34 13.95 1.59
C GLY A 48 1.26 14.06 3.11
N ALA A 49 2.41 14.00 3.77
CA ALA A 49 2.57 14.26 5.20
C ALA A 49 3.70 15.25 5.41
N ARG A 50 3.66 16.01 6.52
CA ARG A 50 4.74 16.92 6.87
C ARG A 50 5.38 16.48 8.17
N HIS A 51 6.71 16.36 8.16
CA HIS A 51 7.49 15.89 9.28
C HIS A 51 8.76 16.73 9.42
N LYS A 52 9.04 17.26 10.63
CA LYS A 52 10.23 18.13 10.89
C LYS A 52 10.39 19.23 9.84
N ALA A 53 9.28 19.89 9.48
CA ALA A 53 9.19 20.93 8.45
C ALA A 53 9.49 20.48 7.00
N SER A 54 9.84 19.21 6.78
CA SER A 54 10.05 18.62 5.44
C SER A 54 8.80 17.93 4.92
N ASN A 55 8.68 17.83 3.60
CA ASN A 55 7.63 17.06 2.95
C ASN A 55 7.94 15.56 3.08
N GLY A 56 6.90 14.77 3.28
CA GLY A 56 6.93 13.32 3.33
C GLY A 56 5.58 12.77 2.91
N PHE A 57 5.39 11.48 3.10
CA PHE A 57 4.19 10.77 2.69
C PHE A 57 3.77 9.79 3.78
N CYS A 58 2.47 9.65 3.97
CA CYS A 58 1.88 8.63 4.81
C CYS A 58 1.17 7.63 3.91
N THR A 59 1.58 6.39 3.97
CA THR A 59 0.96 5.26 3.28
C THR A 59 0.01 4.54 4.22
N GLN A 60 -1.21 4.28 3.76
CA GLN A 60 -2.18 3.42 4.42
C GLN A 60 -2.20 2.07 3.72
N MET A 61 -2.22 0.98 4.48
CA MET A 61 -2.40 -0.39 4.02
C MET A 61 -3.47 -1.07 4.85
N GLY A 62 -4.29 -1.92 4.23
CA GLY A 62 -5.29 -2.69 4.96
C GLY A 62 -6.30 -3.39 4.06
N ASN A 63 -7.24 -4.06 4.70
CA ASN A 63 -8.37 -4.73 4.05
C ASN A 63 -9.67 -4.48 4.83
N ALA A 64 -10.58 -5.45 4.85
CA ALA A 64 -11.81 -5.38 5.63
C ALA A 64 -11.55 -5.46 7.15
N ASP A 65 -10.47 -6.12 7.58
CA ASP A 65 -10.23 -6.51 8.97
C ASP A 65 -9.24 -5.58 9.69
N PHE A 66 -8.28 -5.00 8.97
CA PHE A 66 -7.28 -4.12 9.56
C PHE A 66 -6.97 -2.88 8.72
N ALA A 67 -6.40 -1.88 9.36
CA ALA A 67 -5.80 -0.71 8.73
C ALA A 67 -4.50 -0.35 9.45
N TRP A 68 -3.45 -0.05 8.68
CA TRP A 68 -2.16 0.35 9.19
C TRP A 68 -1.66 1.59 8.44
N PHE A 69 -0.88 2.42 9.13
CA PHE A 69 -0.32 3.65 8.59
C PHE A 69 1.17 3.71 8.87
N GLY A 70 1.94 4.15 7.88
CA GLY A 70 3.37 4.40 8.04
C GLY A 70 3.83 5.58 7.21
N SER A 71 4.65 6.44 7.80
CA SER A 71 5.16 7.64 7.15
C SER A 71 6.60 7.49 6.69
N THR A 72 6.89 7.95 5.47
CA THR A 72 8.20 7.90 4.82
C THR A 72 8.57 9.26 4.24
N GLY A 73 9.86 9.45 3.89
CA GLY A 73 10.35 10.70 3.31
C GLY A 73 10.02 10.86 1.82
N SER A 74 9.72 9.78 1.10
CA SER A 74 9.44 9.82 -0.34
C SER A 74 8.52 8.68 -0.77
N LYS A 75 7.92 8.83 -1.95
CA LYS A 75 7.11 7.81 -2.64
C LYS A 75 7.98 6.86 -3.47
N SER A 76 9.01 6.28 -2.89
CA SER A 76 9.83 5.29 -3.59
C SER A 76 9.31 3.87 -3.34
N ARG A 77 9.54 2.97 -4.30
CA ARG A 77 9.24 1.55 -4.12
C ARG A 77 10.06 0.94 -2.98
N LEU A 78 11.30 1.39 -2.81
CA LEU A 78 12.15 0.99 -1.69
C LEU A 78 11.47 1.30 -0.34
N ASN A 79 10.95 2.53 -0.17
CA ASN A 79 10.23 2.91 1.04
C ASN A 79 8.94 2.11 1.24
N PHE A 80 8.23 1.78 0.17
CA PHE A 80 7.04 0.94 0.28
C PHE A 80 7.37 -0.49 0.70
N LEU A 81 8.46 -1.07 0.17
CA LEU A 81 8.96 -2.38 0.62
C LEU A 81 9.41 -2.35 2.07
N GLU A 82 10.07 -1.28 2.52
CA GLU A 82 10.41 -1.07 3.93
C GLU A 82 9.17 -1.09 4.84
N LEU A 83 8.05 -0.49 4.41
CA LEU A 83 6.79 -0.55 5.15
C LEU A 83 6.19 -1.96 5.14
N LEU A 84 6.17 -2.65 3.98
CA LEU A 84 5.67 -4.02 3.85
C LEU A 84 6.47 -5.03 4.67
N ARG A 85 7.72 -4.76 4.97
CA ARG A 85 8.59 -5.57 5.84
C ARG A 85 8.10 -5.62 7.29
N ALA A 86 7.15 -4.78 7.67
CA ALA A 86 6.45 -4.80 8.96
C ALA A 86 7.41 -4.76 10.18
N GLY A 87 8.47 -3.93 10.08
CA GLY A 87 9.44 -3.71 11.15
C GLY A 87 10.53 -4.78 11.29
N HIS A 88 10.64 -5.74 10.36
CA HIS A 88 11.85 -6.55 10.24
C HIS A 88 13.01 -5.69 9.71
N ALA A 89 14.27 -6.03 10.03
CA ALA A 89 15.43 -5.23 9.65
C ALA A 89 16.31 -5.88 8.58
N ASP A 90 16.12 -7.18 8.36
CA ASP A 90 16.95 -8.04 7.53
C ASP A 90 16.76 -7.85 6.03
N TYR A 91 17.76 -8.24 5.26
CA TYR A 91 17.75 -8.36 3.80
C TYR A 91 18.07 -9.82 3.46
N VAL A 92 17.33 -10.42 2.52
CA VAL A 92 17.44 -11.85 2.19
C VAL A 92 17.53 -12.02 0.68
N ILE A 93 18.54 -12.78 0.24
CA ILE A 93 18.66 -13.23 -1.14
C ILE A 93 18.12 -14.67 -1.21
N ASN A 94 16.92 -14.83 -1.73
CA ASN A 94 16.27 -16.11 -1.99
C ASN A 94 15.74 -16.14 -3.42
N ALA A 95 15.03 -17.18 -3.80
CA ALA A 95 14.49 -17.32 -5.15
C ALA A 95 13.59 -16.12 -5.52
N GLU A 96 12.74 -15.68 -4.60
CA GLU A 96 11.82 -14.55 -4.79
C GLU A 96 12.57 -13.22 -4.98
N ALA A 97 13.67 -13.01 -4.24
CA ALA A 97 14.53 -11.84 -4.42
C ALA A 97 15.17 -11.81 -5.80
N LEU A 98 15.71 -12.95 -6.24
CA LEU A 98 16.37 -13.07 -7.54
C LEU A 98 15.37 -12.95 -8.69
N ASP A 99 14.16 -13.50 -8.56
CA ASP A 99 13.08 -13.35 -9.54
C ASP A 99 12.62 -11.90 -9.65
N TYR A 100 12.48 -11.20 -8.52
CA TYR A 100 12.20 -9.77 -8.50
C TYR A 100 13.26 -8.97 -9.26
N MET A 101 14.55 -9.25 -8.99
CA MET A 101 15.67 -8.58 -9.66
C MET A 101 15.67 -8.81 -11.18
N ARG A 102 15.35 -10.04 -11.65
CA ARG A 102 15.18 -10.37 -13.08
C ARG A 102 14.04 -9.57 -13.71
N GLN A 103 12.87 -9.54 -13.05
CA GLN A 103 11.71 -8.78 -13.54
C GLN A 103 11.98 -7.27 -13.63
N ARG A 104 12.89 -6.77 -12.79
CA ARG A 104 13.32 -5.37 -12.78
C ARG A 104 14.53 -5.08 -13.66
N ALA A 105 14.90 -6.04 -14.50
CA ALA A 105 15.99 -5.94 -15.46
C ALA A 105 17.39 -5.68 -14.85
N LEU A 106 17.66 -6.20 -13.65
CA LEU A 106 19.03 -6.27 -13.16
C LEU A 106 19.83 -7.22 -14.07
N SER A 107 21.08 -6.86 -14.39
CA SER A 107 21.89 -7.65 -15.34
C SER A 107 22.15 -9.07 -14.81
N GLY A 108 22.13 -10.05 -15.73
CA GLY A 108 22.36 -11.47 -15.39
C GLY A 108 23.64 -11.72 -14.60
N PRO A 109 24.80 -11.14 -14.98
CA PRO A 109 26.05 -11.28 -14.22
C PRO A 109 25.95 -10.78 -12.78
N LEU A 110 25.23 -9.68 -12.51
CA LEU A 110 25.04 -9.19 -11.14
C LEU A 110 24.12 -10.12 -10.34
N ILE A 111 23.07 -10.63 -10.96
CA ILE A 111 22.18 -11.61 -10.33
C ILE A 111 22.95 -12.89 -9.97
N ALA A 112 23.80 -13.39 -10.87
CA ALA A 112 24.64 -14.57 -10.61
C ALA A 112 25.59 -14.33 -9.43
N ARG A 113 26.29 -13.19 -9.40
CA ARG A 113 27.18 -12.83 -8.28
C ARG A 113 26.44 -12.76 -6.92
N LEU A 114 25.23 -12.24 -6.90
CA LEU A 114 24.40 -12.21 -5.69
C LEU A 114 23.92 -13.60 -5.30
N ALA A 115 23.53 -14.44 -6.28
CA ALA A 115 23.01 -15.78 -6.05
C ALA A 115 24.09 -16.78 -5.59
N GLU A 116 25.31 -16.65 -6.11
CA GLU A 116 26.44 -17.56 -5.83
C GLU A 116 27.19 -17.17 -4.53
N HIS A 117 26.94 -15.98 -3.97
CA HIS A 117 27.60 -15.56 -2.75
C HIS A 117 27.18 -16.45 -1.56
N PRO A 118 28.11 -16.91 -0.70
CA PRO A 118 27.78 -17.82 0.40
C PRO A 118 26.89 -17.22 1.48
N VAL A 119 26.91 -15.89 1.64
CA VAL A 119 26.04 -15.18 2.58
C VAL A 119 24.81 -14.69 1.83
N GLN A 120 23.63 -15.15 2.25
CA GLN A 120 22.32 -14.85 1.64
C GLN A 120 21.39 -14.10 2.62
N PHE A 121 21.81 -13.90 3.87
CA PHE A 121 21.08 -13.20 4.92
C PHE A 121 21.94 -12.08 5.51
N PHE A 122 21.36 -10.89 5.61
CA PHE A 122 22.00 -9.70 6.14
C PHE A 122 21.08 -9.12 7.22
N ALA A 123 21.61 -8.97 8.43
CA ALA A 123 20.82 -8.62 9.62
C ALA A 123 20.16 -7.23 9.54
N ASP A 124 20.80 -6.31 8.80
CA ASP A 124 20.34 -4.93 8.68
C ASP A 124 20.87 -4.24 7.41
N ARG A 125 20.49 -2.97 7.27
CA ARG A 125 20.92 -2.14 6.13
C ARG A 125 22.43 -1.92 6.07
N VAL A 126 23.11 -1.89 7.21
CA VAL A 126 24.55 -1.66 7.25
C VAL A 126 25.29 -2.86 6.65
N ALA A 127 24.92 -4.07 7.11
CA ALA A 127 25.47 -5.32 6.57
C ALA A 127 25.17 -5.48 5.07
N TRP A 128 23.94 -5.12 4.65
CA TRP A 128 23.55 -5.16 3.24
C TRP A 128 24.35 -4.17 2.38
N THR A 129 24.52 -2.93 2.82
CA THR A 129 25.30 -1.91 2.09
C THR A 129 26.76 -2.34 1.94
N ALA A 130 27.39 -2.82 3.02
CA ALA A 130 28.75 -3.32 2.99
C ALA A 130 28.91 -4.50 2.00
N HIS A 131 27.91 -5.37 1.90
CA HIS A 131 27.91 -6.46 0.92
C HIS A 131 27.86 -5.94 -0.53
N LEU A 132 27.02 -4.96 -0.85
CA LEU A 132 26.99 -4.37 -2.19
C LEU A 132 28.29 -3.64 -2.55
N GLU A 133 28.94 -3.01 -1.57
CA GLU A 133 30.25 -2.38 -1.75
C GLU A 133 31.34 -3.44 -2.01
N ALA A 134 31.38 -4.53 -1.23
CA ALA A 134 32.34 -5.63 -1.42
C ALA A 134 32.19 -6.31 -2.79
N LEU A 135 30.97 -6.37 -3.32
CA LEU A 135 30.70 -6.84 -4.68
C LEU A 135 30.97 -5.77 -5.76
N GLY A 136 31.34 -4.55 -5.40
CA GLY A 136 31.55 -3.44 -6.35
C GLY A 136 30.28 -3.02 -7.10
N ILE A 137 29.08 -3.38 -6.59
CA ILE A 137 27.79 -3.00 -7.20
C ILE A 137 27.51 -1.53 -6.96
N SER A 138 27.93 -1.00 -5.81
CA SER A 138 27.75 0.41 -5.42
C SER A 138 28.56 1.40 -6.30
N ALA A 139 29.57 0.90 -7.01
CA ALA A 139 30.40 1.72 -7.90
C ALA A 139 29.89 1.79 -9.35
N LEU A 140 28.77 1.11 -9.65
CA LEU A 140 28.24 1.06 -11.03
C LEU A 140 27.32 2.24 -11.31
N GLU A 141 27.72 3.12 -12.20
CA GLU A 141 26.91 4.25 -12.69
C GLU A 141 26.12 3.85 -13.96
N VAL A 142 25.16 2.97 -13.83
CA VAL A 142 24.32 2.51 -14.94
C VAL A 142 22.82 2.67 -14.64
N SER A 143 22.00 2.73 -15.68
CA SER A 143 20.54 2.80 -15.57
C SER A 143 19.91 1.54 -16.17
N PRO A 144 18.96 0.91 -15.46
CA PRO A 144 18.46 1.28 -14.14
C PRO A 144 19.48 1.03 -13.02
N ASP A 145 19.41 1.80 -11.91
CA ASP A 145 20.35 1.72 -10.79
C ASP A 145 20.38 0.33 -10.13
N PRO A 146 21.51 -0.38 -10.20
CA PRO A 146 21.62 -1.75 -9.69
C PRO A 146 21.53 -1.84 -8.16
N VAL A 147 21.99 -0.83 -7.42
CA VAL A 147 21.88 -0.78 -5.96
C VAL A 147 20.43 -0.73 -5.53
N THR A 148 19.63 0.10 -6.17
CA THR A 148 18.19 0.21 -5.90
C THR A 148 17.50 -1.12 -6.20
N ILE A 149 17.72 -1.74 -7.36
CA ILE A 149 17.03 -2.99 -7.74
C ILE A 149 17.46 -4.15 -6.84
N ALA A 150 18.75 -4.27 -6.53
CA ALA A 150 19.24 -5.32 -5.62
C ALA A 150 18.65 -5.15 -4.22
N SER A 151 18.57 -3.91 -3.72
CA SER A 151 17.98 -3.64 -2.40
C SER A 151 16.47 -3.90 -2.38
N GLU A 152 15.73 -3.49 -3.41
CA GLU A 152 14.31 -3.83 -3.55
C GLU A 152 14.11 -5.35 -3.56
N GLY A 153 14.93 -6.09 -4.32
CA GLY A 153 14.88 -7.56 -4.39
C GLY A 153 15.17 -8.22 -3.04
N ALA A 154 16.21 -7.79 -2.33
CA ALA A 154 16.56 -8.36 -1.03
C ALA A 154 15.52 -8.03 0.06
N LEU A 155 14.88 -6.86 0.01
CA LEU A 155 13.72 -6.54 0.85
C LEU A 155 12.52 -7.42 0.51
N TRP A 156 12.26 -7.66 -0.76
CA TRP A 156 11.20 -8.57 -1.18
C TRP A 156 11.46 -10.00 -0.70
N GLY A 157 12.70 -10.45 -0.76
CA GLY A 157 13.14 -11.74 -0.21
C GLY A 157 12.87 -11.84 1.30
N SER A 158 13.20 -10.81 2.07
CA SER A 158 12.90 -10.71 3.50
C SER A 158 11.39 -10.78 3.77
N ILE A 159 10.59 -9.98 3.06
CA ILE A 159 9.11 -9.96 3.20
C ILE A 159 8.53 -11.37 2.98
N LYS A 160 9.05 -12.11 2.00
CA LYS A 160 8.60 -13.48 1.71
C LYS A 160 9.06 -14.48 2.77
N ALA A 161 10.28 -14.36 3.26
CA ALA A 161 10.83 -15.20 4.33
C ALA A 161 10.06 -15.05 5.64
N HIS A 162 9.51 -13.86 5.92
CA HIS A 162 8.70 -13.56 7.12
C HIS A 162 7.20 -13.90 6.98
N GLY A 163 6.82 -14.73 6.02
CA GLY A 163 5.50 -15.37 6.02
C GLY A 163 4.36 -14.55 5.41
N ARG A 164 4.66 -13.47 4.66
CA ARG A 164 3.62 -12.85 3.84
C ARG A 164 3.07 -13.90 2.86
N ARG A 165 1.76 -14.04 2.76
CA ARG A 165 1.13 -14.95 1.80
C ARG A 165 1.65 -14.69 0.38
N PRO A 166 2.06 -15.73 -0.35
CA PRO A 166 2.62 -15.57 -1.69
C PRO A 166 1.60 -15.03 -2.71
N ASP A 167 0.32 -15.28 -2.46
CA ASP A 167 -0.82 -14.96 -3.33
C ASP A 167 -1.56 -13.66 -2.95
N THR A 168 -1.06 -12.90 -1.95
CA THR A 168 -1.68 -11.62 -1.57
C THR A 168 -1.61 -10.61 -2.72
N VAL A 169 -2.78 -10.14 -3.17
CA VAL A 169 -2.89 -9.10 -4.18
C VAL A 169 -2.85 -7.71 -3.53
N ILE A 170 -2.01 -6.83 -4.06
CA ILE A 170 -2.02 -5.41 -3.71
C ILE A 170 -2.93 -4.68 -4.69
N VAL A 171 -3.99 -4.04 -4.21
CA VAL A 171 -4.87 -3.22 -5.04
C VAL A 171 -4.61 -1.75 -4.74
N SER A 172 -4.20 -0.99 -5.76
CA SER A 172 -3.85 0.43 -5.61
C SER A 172 -4.31 1.26 -6.82
N ASP A 173 -3.96 2.54 -6.82
CA ASP A 173 -3.93 3.34 -8.04
C ASP A 173 -2.75 2.91 -8.94
N ASP A 174 -2.58 3.58 -10.08
CA ASP A 174 -1.49 3.31 -11.05
C ASP A 174 -0.15 3.98 -10.62
N ALA A 175 0.10 4.12 -9.34
CA ALA A 175 1.37 4.66 -8.82
C ALA A 175 2.43 3.55 -8.75
N GLY A 176 3.53 3.76 -9.48
CA GLY A 176 4.53 2.71 -9.75
C GLY A 176 5.21 2.11 -8.52
N GLN A 177 5.20 2.79 -7.36
CA GLN A 177 5.75 2.25 -6.11
C GLN A 177 4.96 1.05 -5.58
N PHE A 178 3.65 0.94 -5.88
CA PHE A 178 2.78 -0.13 -5.39
C PHE A 178 2.76 -1.37 -6.27
N ASN A 179 3.29 -1.29 -7.48
CA ASN A 179 3.36 -2.42 -8.41
C ASN A 179 4.45 -3.41 -7.97
N ILE A 180 4.08 -4.29 -7.03
CA ILE A 180 4.95 -5.31 -6.41
C ILE A 180 4.16 -6.62 -6.27
N GLY A 181 4.74 -7.73 -6.72
CA GLY A 181 4.10 -9.04 -6.65
C GLY A 181 2.83 -9.11 -7.48
N GLN A 182 1.76 -9.68 -6.94
CA GLN A 182 0.45 -9.64 -7.59
C GLN A 182 -0.20 -8.28 -7.36
N HIS A 183 -0.42 -7.54 -8.44
CA HIS A 183 -0.93 -6.18 -8.37
C HIS A 183 -2.22 -6.04 -9.16
N GLY A 184 -3.24 -5.43 -8.55
CA GLY A 184 -4.50 -5.07 -9.17
C GLY A 184 -4.72 -3.55 -9.17
N LEU A 185 -5.34 -3.03 -10.21
CA LEU A 185 -5.61 -1.61 -10.35
C LEU A 185 -7.05 -1.24 -9.97
N CYS A 186 -7.18 -0.11 -9.29
CA CYS A 186 -8.46 0.49 -8.91
C CYS A 186 -9.20 1.04 -10.12
N TRP A 187 -10.38 0.49 -10.42
CA TRP A 187 -11.24 0.95 -11.52
C TRP A 187 -11.73 2.39 -11.36
N VAL A 188 -11.97 2.83 -10.13
CA VAL A 188 -12.38 4.21 -9.85
C VAL A 188 -11.27 5.19 -10.22
N HIS A 189 -10.01 4.84 -9.94
CA HIS A 189 -8.87 5.65 -10.35
C HIS A 189 -8.67 5.62 -11.86
N ALA A 190 -8.82 4.47 -12.51
CA ALA A 190 -8.73 4.36 -13.97
C ALA A 190 -9.79 5.22 -14.69
N GLU A 191 -11.05 5.19 -14.24
CA GLU A 191 -12.11 6.06 -14.77
C GLU A 191 -11.84 7.54 -14.49
N ARG A 192 -11.35 7.86 -13.30
CA ARG A 192 -11.01 9.25 -12.93
C ARG A 192 -9.96 9.87 -13.84
N LEU A 193 -9.03 9.07 -14.39
CA LEU A 193 -8.09 9.56 -15.40
C LEU A 193 -8.80 9.99 -16.67
N VAL A 194 -9.81 9.24 -17.15
CA VAL A 194 -10.63 9.61 -18.30
C VAL A 194 -11.46 10.86 -17.98
N HIS A 195 -12.10 10.90 -16.79
CA HIS A 195 -12.90 12.03 -16.35
C HIS A 195 -12.13 13.36 -16.31
N LYS A 196 -10.85 13.32 -15.96
CA LYS A 196 -10.01 14.52 -15.80
C LYS A 196 -9.38 15.03 -17.10
N LEU A 197 -9.64 14.39 -18.24
CA LEU A 197 -9.15 14.91 -19.51
C LEU A 197 -9.87 16.20 -19.90
N ASP A 198 -9.10 17.20 -20.32
CA ASP A 198 -9.66 18.46 -20.85
C ASP A 198 -10.22 18.22 -22.26
N ALA A 199 -11.54 18.22 -22.36
CA ALA A 199 -12.27 18.07 -23.64
C ALA A 199 -12.75 19.44 -24.13
N PHE A 200 -12.06 20.00 -25.10
CA PHE A 200 -12.28 21.37 -25.60
C PHE A 200 -13.42 21.47 -26.62
N THR A 201 -13.72 20.40 -27.35
CA THR A 201 -14.80 20.39 -28.35
C THR A 201 -15.99 19.58 -27.88
N ASP A 202 -17.19 19.83 -28.47
CA ASP A 202 -18.39 19.05 -28.14
C ASP A 202 -18.21 17.57 -28.51
N GLN A 203 -17.51 17.28 -29.62
CA GLN A 203 -17.18 15.90 -30.01
C GLN A 203 -16.30 15.23 -28.97
N ASN A 204 -15.22 15.88 -28.49
CA ASN A 204 -14.35 15.33 -27.46
C ASN A 204 -15.11 15.07 -26.15
N ARG A 205 -16.04 15.95 -25.76
CA ARG A 205 -16.91 15.76 -24.58
C ARG A 205 -17.83 14.56 -24.76
N ALA A 206 -18.42 14.40 -25.96
CA ALA A 206 -19.27 13.26 -26.27
C ALA A 206 -18.49 11.93 -26.24
N ASP A 207 -17.30 11.91 -26.84
CA ASP A 207 -16.42 10.73 -26.84
C ASP A 207 -15.97 10.35 -25.42
N GLN A 208 -15.56 11.34 -24.61
CA GLN A 208 -15.20 11.15 -23.21
C GLN A 208 -16.40 10.59 -22.41
N ALA A 209 -17.58 11.16 -22.56
CA ALA A 209 -18.79 10.70 -21.87
C ALA A 209 -19.14 9.26 -22.27
N THR A 210 -19.08 8.93 -23.56
CA THR A 210 -19.31 7.57 -24.07
C THR A 210 -18.34 6.56 -23.47
N VAL A 211 -17.05 6.88 -23.45
CA VAL A 211 -16.03 5.98 -22.89
C VAL A 211 -16.23 5.79 -21.38
N ARG A 212 -16.55 6.85 -20.65
CA ARG A 212 -16.85 6.76 -19.21
C ARG A 212 -18.05 5.87 -18.92
N GLU A 213 -19.12 6.01 -19.70
CA GLU A 213 -20.30 5.15 -19.59
C GLU A 213 -19.95 3.68 -19.82
N LEU A 214 -19.20 3.38 -20.88
CA LEU A 214 -18.75 2.01 -21.17
C LEU A 214 -17.86 1.43 -20.05
N ILE A 215 -17.00 2.23 -19.45
CA ILE A 215 -16.18 1.83 -18.31
C ILE A 215 -17.07 1.50 -17.10
N TRP A 216 -18.06 2.34 -16.77
CA TRP A 216 -18.96 2.07 -15.66
C TRP A 216 -19.87 0.86 -15.88
N GLN A 217 -20.31 0.63 -17.11
CA GLN A 217 -21.05 -0.59 -17.46
C GLN A 217 -20.17 -1.83 -17.30
N LEU A 218 -18.91 -1.80 -17.75
CA LEU A 218 -17.97 -2.91 -17.55
C LEU A 218 -17.67 -3.11 -16.06
N TYR A 219 -17.52 -2.04 -15.29
CA TYR A 219 -17.33 -2.09 -13.84
C TYR A 219 -18.52 -2.81 -13.15
N ALA A 220 -19.75 -2.47 -13.52
CA ALA A 220 -20.95 -3.13 -12.98
C ALA A 220 -20.96 -4.63 -13.30
N ASP A 221 -20.57 -5.01 -14.51
CA ASP A 221 -20.48 -6.42 -14.92
C ASP A 221 -19.35 -7.17 -14.18
N LEU A 222 -18.20 -6.52 -13.94
CA LEU A 222 -17.11 -7.07 -13.12
C LEU A 222 -17.57 -7.24 -11.66
N LYS A 223 -18.33 -6.30 -11.11
CA LYS A 223 -18.93 -6.41 -9.77
C LYS A 223 -19.89 -7.61 -9.70
N ALA A 224 -20.75 -7.79 -10.71
CA ALA A 224 -21.63 -8.94 -10.78
C ALA A 224 -20.89 -10.27 -11.01
N TYR A 225 -19.76 -10.24 -11.73
CA TYR A 225 -18.89 -11.41 -11.92
C TYR A 225 -18.29 -11.89 -10.61
N ARG A 226 -17.89 -11.02 -9.71
CA ARG A 226 -17.34 -11.38 -8.39
C ARG A 226 -18.27 -12.30 -7.59
N SER A 227 -19.59 -12.06 -7.66
CA SER A 227 -20.58 -12.87 -6.95
C SER A 227 -20.83 -14.22 -7.63
N HIS A 228 -20.70 -14.27 -8.95
CA HIS A 228 -21.00 -15.48 -9.76
C HIS A 228 -19.96 -15.67 -10.88
N PRO A 229 -18.73 -16.10 -10.53
CA PRO A 229 -17.67 -16.31 -11.51
C PRO A 229 -18.01 -17.46 -12.47
N SER A 230 -17.72 -17.31 -13.77
CA SER A 230 -17.81 -18.38 -14.74
C SER A 230 -16.84 -18.21 -15.90
N LYS A 231 -16.36 -19.31 -16.48
CA LYS A 231 -15.43 -19.28 -17.63
C LYS A 231 -16.02 -18.50 -18.82
N ARG A 232 -17.33 -18.69 -19.11
CA ARG A 232 -18.02 -17.97 -20.20
C ARG A 232 -18.04 -16.46 -19.94
N ARG A 233 -18.46 -16.03 -18.75
CA ARG A 233 -18.49 -14.59 -18.39
C ARG A 233 -17.11 -13.97 -18.43
N LYS A 234 -16.10 -14.68 -17.92
CA LYS A 234 -14.70 -14.23 -17.97
C LYS A 234 -14.25 -13.93 -19.39
N ALA A 235 -14.53 -14.82 -20.36
CA ALA A 235 -14.18 -14.61 -21.76
C ALA A 235 -14.89 -13.39 -22.35
N VAL A 236 -16.19 -13.25 -22.10
CA VAL A 236 -17.00 -12.11 -22.57
C VAL A 236 -16.46 -10.78 -22.03
N LEU A 237 -16.13 -10.72 -20.74
CA LEU A 237 -15.62 -9.52 -20.09
C LEU A 237 -14.24 -9.10 -20.65
N ARG A 238 -13.36 -10.07 -20.95
CA ARG A 238 -12.09 -9.79 -21.62
C ARG A 238 -12.26 -9.17 -22.99
N VAL A 239 -13.18 -9.73 -23.82
CA VAL A 239 -13.49 -9.18 -25.14
C VAL A 239 -14.11 -7.79 -25.03
N ARG A 240 -15.00 -7.57 -24.06
CA ARG A 240 -15.61 -6.27 -23.82
C ARG A 240 -14.57 -5.23 -23.40
N PHE A 241 -13.64 -5.60 -22.53
CA PHE A 241 -12.50 -4.75 -22.17
C PHE A 241 -11.72 -4.31 -23.41
N ASP A 242 -11.34 -5.26 -24.28
CA ASP A 242 -10.60 -4.94 -25.50
C ASP A 242 -11.37 -3.97 -26.39
N ARG A 243 -12.67 -4.17 -26.60
CA ARG A 243 -13.51 -3.25 -27.40
C ARG A 243 -13.54 -1.81 -26.87
N ILE A 244 -13.44 -1.63 -25.56
CA ILE A 244 -13.44 -0.31 -24.93
C ILE A 244 -12.05 0.33 -25.10
N PHE A 245 -11.00 -0.38 -24.71
CA PHE A 245 -9.67 0.19 -24.53
C PHE A 245 -8.81 0.19 -25.80
N THR A 246 -9.21 -0.52 -26.86
CA THR A 246 -8.60 -0.41 -28.20
C THR A 246 -9.37 0.52 -29.13
N ARG A 247 -10.44 1.17 -28.65
CA ARG A 247 -11.25 2.11 -29.42
C ARG A 247 -10.41 3.31 -29.88
N LYS A 248 -10.73 3.79 -31.10
CA LYS A 248 -10.23 5.06 -31.63
C LYS A 248 -11.37 6.05 -31.72
N THR A 249 -11.23 7.15 -31.02
CA THR A 249 -12.24 8.22 -30.96
C THR A 249 -11.89 9.41 -31.83
N GLY A 250 -10.62 9.57 -32.21
CA GLY A 250 -10.09 10.78 -32.82
C GLY A 250 -9.69 11.85 -31.78
N PHE A 251 -10.09 11.72 -30.53
CA PHE A 251 -9.59 12.52 -29.43
C PHE A 251 -8.23 11.96 -28.97
N VAL A 252 -7.16 12.49 -29.50
CA VAL A 252 -5.79 11.94 -29.38
C VAL A 252 -5.38 11.67 -27.93
N THR A 253 -5.70 12.58 -27.02
CA THR A 253 -5.37 12.44 -25.59
C THR A 253 -6.14 11.27 -24.95
N LEU A 254 -7.40 11.11 -25.29
CA LEU A 254 -8.23 9.99 -24.84
C LEU A 254 -7.70 8.67 -25.42
N ASP A 255 -7.40 8.63 -26.73
CA ASP A 255 -6.89 7.44 -27.39
C ASP A 255 -5.54 6.97 -26.80
N ARG A 256 -4.65 7.91 -26.43
CA ARG A 256 -3.40 7.60 -25.72
C ARG A 256 -3.65 7.04 -24.32
N LEU A 257 -4.60 7.61 -23.59
CA LEU A 257 -4.98 7.12 -22.27
C LEU A 257 -5.60 5.72 -22.34
N LEU A 258 -6.48 5.48 -23.31
CA LEU A 258 -7.06 4.15 -23.54
C LEU A 258 -5.97 3.11 -23.84
N ALA A 259 -5.01 3.44 -24.68
CA ALA A 259 -3.87 2.56 -24.98
C ALA A 259 -3.04 2.25 -23.73
N ARG A 260 -2.80 3.23 -22.85
CA ARG A 260 -2.12 3.03 -21.56
C ARG A 260 -2.94 2.11 -20.64
N LEU A 261 -4.25 2.33 -20.50
CA LEU A 261 -5.13 1.47 -19.71
C LEU A 261 -5.22 0.06 -20.29
N ASN A 262 -5.16 -0.07 -21.62
CA ASN A 262 -5.09 -1.37 -22.27
C ASN A 262 -3.79 -2.13 -21.97
N ALA A 263 -2.67 -1.42 -21.85
CA ALA A 263 -1.40 -2.04 -21.42
C ALA A 263 -1.48 -2.58 -19.98
N ASN A 264 -2.29 -1.96 -19.11
CA ASN A 264 -2.53 -2.40 -17.73
C ASN A 264 -3.70 -3.42 -17.64
N LYS A 265 -4.06 -4.09 -18.75
CA LYS A 265 -5.15 -5.08 -18.78
C LYS A 265 -5.02 -6.19 -17.74
N PRO A 266 -3.83 -6.79 -17.50
CA PRO A 266 -3.68 -7.83 -16.48
C PRO A 266 -4.11 -7.36 -15.08
N GLU A 267 -3.69 -6.17 -14.68
CA GLU A 267 -3.97 -5.59 -13.37
C GLU A 267 -5.44 -5.15 -13.24
N LEU A 268 -6.00 -4.53 -14.28
CA LEU A 268 -7.40 -4.11 -14.30
C LEU A 268 -8.37 -5.29 -14.32
N LEU A 269 -7.98 -6.41 -14.96
CA LEU A 269 -8.76 -7.63 -15.01
C LEU A 269 -8.33 -8.70 -14.01
N MET A 270 -7.48 -8.38 -13.04
CA MET A 270 -7.05 -9.31 -11.97
C MET A 270 -8.25 -9.94 -11.26
N VAL A 271 -9.34 -9.21 -11.09
CA VAL A 271 -10.59 -9.70 -10.49
C VAL A 271 -11.19 -10.90 -11.23
N LEU A 272 -10.89 -11.11 -12.50
CA LEU A 272 -11.37 -12.28 -13.26
C LEU A 272 -10.65 -13.58 -12.87
N ASP A 273 -9.46 -13.48 -12.29
CA ASP A 273 -8.67 -14.58 -11.75
C ASP A 273 -8.77 -14.66 -10.22
N ARG A 274 -9.02 -13.53 -9.58
CA ARG A 274 -9.18 -13.35 -8.13
C ARG A 274 -10.49 -12.62 -7.82
N PRO A 275 -11.65 -13.31 -7.88
CA PRO A 275 -12.95 -12.67 -7.60
C PRO A 275 -13.12 -12.13 -6.18
N ASP A 276 -12.27 -12.55 -5.27
CA ASP A 276 -12.21 -12.09 -3.87
C ASP A 276 -11.72 -10.65 -3.72
N ILE A 277 -10.89 -10.13 -4.65
CA ILE A 277 -10.33 -8.78 -4.52
C ILE A 277 -11.37 -7.68 -4.79
N PRO A 278 -11.22 -6.49 -4.16
CA PRO A 278 -12.06 -5.34 -4.48
C PRO A 278 -11.69 -4.74 -5.85
N LEU A 279 -12.68 -4.10 -6.48
CA LEU A 279 -12.51 -3.35 -7.74
C LEU A 279 -12.01 -1.90 -7.50
N HIS A 280 -11.92 -1.48 -6.26
CA HIS A 280 -11.60 -0.11 -5.87
C HIS A 280 -10.88 -0.06 -4.52
N THR A 281 -10.23 1.07 -4.25
CA THR A 281 -9.50 1.36 -3.01
C THR A 281 -10.26 2.28 -2.06
N ASN A 282 -11.60 2.35 -2.14
CA ASN A 282 -12.42 3.26 -1.33
C ASN A 282 -12.21 3.06 0.18
N GLY A 283 -11.92 1.82 0.62
CA GLY A 283 -11.58 1.53 2.02
C GLY A 283 -10.35 2.32 2.46
N SER A 284 -9.27 2.23 1.69
CA SER A 284 -8.03 2.98 1.93
C SER A 284 -8.22 4.49 1.81
N GLU A 285 -8.97 4.97 0.81
CA GLU A 285 -9.30 6.39 0.69
C GLU A 285 -10.04 6.92 1.92
N ASN A 286 -11.00 6.18 2.46
CA ASN A 286 -11.74 6.55 3.67
C ASN A 286 -10.86 6.53 4.92
N ASP A 287 -9.97 5.54 5.03
CA ASP A 287 -9.04 5.45 6.14
C ASP A 287 -8.04 6.61 6.10
N ILE A 288 -7.47 6.91 4.94
CA ILE A 288 -6.45 7.97 4.80
C ILE A 288 -7.03 9.38 4.98
N ARG A 289 -8.33 9.60 4.74
CA ARG A 289 -9.01 10.89 5.03
C ARG A 289 -8.85 11.32 6.48
N CYS A 290 -8.81 10.39 7.43
CA CYS A 290 -8.57 10.69 8.84
C CYS A 290 -7.19 11.30 9.07
N HIS A 291 -6.17 10.78 8.37
CA HIS A 291 -4.82 11.38 8.39
C HIS A 291 -4.81 12.78 7.79
N VAL A 292 -5.49 12.98 6.65
CA VAL A 292 -5.62 14.29 5.99
C VAL A 292 -6.28 15.32 6.91
N THR A 293 -7.35 14.93 7.60
CA THR A 293 -8.03 15.80 8.56
C THR A 293 -7.11 16.20 9.73
N ARG A 294 -6.42 15.24 10.32
CA ARG A 294 -5.45 15.49 11.40
C ARG A 294 -4.30 16.40 10.94
N ARG A 295 -3.77 16.17 9.73
CA ARG A 295 -2.74 17.02 9.15
C ARG A 295 -3.19 18.45 8.97
N ARG A 296 -4.43 18.69 8.54
CA ARG A 296 -5.00 20.03 8.40
C ARG A 296 -5.08 20.77 9.74
N LEU A 297 -5.32 20.05 10.83
CA LEU A 297 -5.41 20.63 12.18
C LEU A 297 -4.03 20.84 12.82
N SER A 298 -3.10 19.88 12.65
CA SER A 298 -1.79 19.87 13.36
C SER A 298 -0.63 20.44 12.54
N GLY A 299 -0.78 20.58 11.23
CA GLY A 299 0.27 21.03 10.31
C GLY A 299 1.40 20.03 10.06
N GLY A 300 1.49 18.96 10.84
CA GLY A 300 2.53 17.93 10.72
C GLY A 300 3.09 17.47 12.07
N THR A 301 4.10 16.60 12.03
CA THR A 301 4.78 16.06 13.21
C THR A 301 6.18 16.66 13.35
N ARG A 302 6.67 16.76 14.61
CA ARG A 302 7.94 17.41 14.93
C ARG A 302 9.03 16.44 15.44
N SER A 303 8.63 15.21 15.88
CA SER A 303 9.55 14.16 16.34
C SER A 303 9.19 12.83 15.68
N ASP A 304 10.17 11.93 15.56
CA ASP A 304 9.96 10.60 14.99
C ASP A 304 8.96 9.82 15.85
N LEU A 305 9.16 9.78 17.17
CA LEU A 305 8.23 9.11 18.08
C LEU A 305 6.81 9.68 17.99
N GLY A 306 6.65 11.01 17.86
CA GLY A 306 5.33 11.64 17.69
C GLY A 306 4.68 11.32 16.34
N ARG A 307 5.47 11.08 15.28
CA ARG A 307 5.01 10.57 13.99
C ARG A 307 4.52 9.12 14.14
N ASP A 308 5.34 8.28 14.74
CA ASP A 308 5.08 6.85 14.88
C ASP A 308 3.86 6.59 15.78
N CYS A 309 3.73 7.32 16.90
CA CYS A 309 2.52 7.29 17.73
C CYS A 309 1.27 7.73 16.96
N ARG A 310 1.34 8.82 16.20
CA ARG A 310 0.20 9.28 15.38
C ARG A 310 -0.25 8.20 14.41
N ASP A 311 0.68 7.58 13.69
CA ASP A 311 0.40 6.57 12.68
C ASP A 311 -0.14 5.29 13.35
N ALA A 312 0.48 4.84 14.44
CA ALA A 312 0.03 3.68 15.22
C ALA A 312 -1.39 3.86 15.77
N PHE A 313 -1.66 4.94 16.49
CA PHE A 313 -3.01 5.18 17.05
C PHE A 313 -4.07 5.34 15.96
N LEU A 314 -3.73 5.88 14.80
CA LEU A 314 -4.66 5.97 13.69
C LEU A 314 -4.99 4.58 13.13
N GLY A 315 -3.97 3.73 12.97
CA GLY A 315 -4.13 2.33 12.54
C GLY A 315 -4.96 1.50 13.52
N LEU A 316 -4.60 1.54 14.80
CA LEU A 316 -5.31 0.81 15.86
C LEU A 316 -6.78 1.23 15.96
N ALA A 317 -7.07 2.54 15.92
CA ALA A 317 -8.44 3.04 15.96
C ALA A 317 -9.27 2.60 14.75
N LYS A 318 -8.66 2.58 13.55
CA LYS A 318 -9.33 2.10 12.34
C LYS A 318 -9.52 0.58 12.34
N THR A 319 -8.54 -0.16 12.83
CA THR A 319 -8.64 -1.62 13.00
C THR A 319 -9.75 -1.96 13.99
N CYS A 320 -9.80 -1.29 15.14
CA CYS A 320 -10.91 -1.48 16.09
C CYS A 320 -12.27 -1.24 15.41
N ALA A 321 -12.42 -0.16 14.66
CA ALA A 321 -13.67 0.12 13.96
C ALA A 321 -14.04 -0.94 12.92
N LYS A 322 -13.07 -1.53 12.21
CA LYS A 322 -13.29 -2.63 11.25
C LYS A 322 -13.71 -3.93 11.96
N LEU A 323 -13.18 -4.18 13.14
CA LEU A 323 -13.47 -5.34 13.97
C LEU A 323 -14.70 -5.11 14.92
N GLU A 324 -15.44 -4.02 14.73
CA GLU A 324 -16.61 -3.64 15.56
C GLU A 324 -16.27 -3.48 17.06
N ILE A 325 -15.01 -3.15 17.38
CA ILE A 325 -14.52 -2.89 18.73
C ILE A 325 -14.59 -1.39 19.00
N ALA A 326 -15.25 -0.97 20.08
CA ALA A 326 -15.20 0.42 20.50
C ALA A 326 -13.77 0.81 20.91
N PHE A 327 -13.22 1.86 20.31
CA PHE A 327 -11.83 2.27 20.58
C PHE A 327 -11.60 2.66 22.05
N TRP A 328 -12.65 3.16 22.73
CA TRP A 328 -12.63 3.41 24.19
C TRP A 328 -12.45 2.13 25.00
N ASP A 329 -13.17 1.07 24.67
CA ASP A 329 -13.04 -0.24 25.32
C ASP A 329 -11.64 -0.81 25.09
N TYR A 330 -11.11 -0.69 23.86
CA TYR A 330 -9.75 -1.09 23.52
C TYR A 330 -8.72 -0.33 24.38
N LEU A 331 -8.81 0.99 24.46
CA LEU A 331 -7.89 1.80 25.27
C LEU A 331 -8.00 1.43 26.76
N GLY A 332 -9.22 1.27 27.28
CA GLY A 332 -9.44 0.86 28.65
C GLY A 332 -8.78 -0.47 28.98
N ALA A 333 -8.89 -1.46 28.09
CA ALA A 333 -8.24 -2.76 28.25
C ALA A 333 -6.70 -2.65 28.23
N ARG A 334 -6.12 -1.86 27.33
CA ARG A 334 -4.65 -1.69 27.22
C ARG A 334 -4.06 -0.88 28.36
N LEU A 335 -4.82 0.05 28.91
CA LEU A 335 -4.43 0.87 30.05
C LEU A 335 -4.83 0.27 31.41
N ALA A 336 -5.34 -0.95 31.42
CA ALA A 336 -5.80 -1.67 32.61
C ALA A 336 -6.77 -0.86 33.48
N VAL A 337 -7.70 -0.12 32.84
CA VAL A 337 -8.68 0.67 33.55
C VAL A 337 -9.67 -0.27 34.27
N PRO A 338 -9.88 -0.13 35.58
CA PRO A 338 -10.80 -1.00 36.34
C PRO A 338 -12.22 -1.01 35.76
N GLY A 339 -12.82 -2.19 35.61
CA GLY A 339 -14.17 -2.35 35.08
C GLY A 339 -14.31 -2.28 33.55
N CYS A 340 -13.23 -2.11 32.83
CA CYS A 340 -13.27 -2.19 31.37
C CYS A 340 -13.38 -3.62 30.86
N LYS A 341 -13.95 -3.77 29.66
CA LYS A 341 -14.04 -5.06 28.96
C LYS A 341 -12.65 -5.60 28.65
N VAL A 342 -12.51 -6.93 28.70
CA VAL A 342 -11.32 -7.62 28.23
C VAL A 342 -11.36 -7.64 26.69
N ILE A 343 -10.39 -6.99 26.05
CA ILE A 343 -10.22 -7.00 24.59
C ILE A 343 -8.93 -7.76 24.28
N PRO A 344 -8.97 -8.86 23.51
CA PRO A 344 -7.76 -9.58 23.12
C PRO A 344 -6.83 -8.68 22.29
N PRO A 345 -5.54 -9.01 22.16
CA PRO A 345 -4.65 -8.33 21.23
C PRO A 345 -5.22 -8.34 19.80
N LEU A 346 -5.25 -7.18 19.12
CA LEU A 346 -5.83 -7.08 17.77
C LEU A 346 -5.21 -8.08 16.77
N PRO A 347 -3.89 -8.38 16.81
CA PRO A 347 -3.30 -9.42 15.96
C PRO A 347 -3.92 -10.83 16.10
N GLN A 348 -4.59 -11.12 17.22
CA GLN A 348 -5.25 -12.42 17.46
C GLN A 348 -6.69 -12.46 16.91
N VAL A 349 -7.24 -11.31 16.54
CA VAL A 349 -8.62 -11.17 16.06
C VAL A 349 -8.66 -11.05 14.53
N ILE A 350 -7.53 -10.72 13.90
CA ILE A 350 -7.31 -10.61 12.46
C ILE A 350 -6.94 -11.98 11.87
#